data_0072d67663685c6b6592360a57177e1d
#
_entry.id   0072d67663685c6b6592360a57177e1d
#
_cell.length_a   1.000
_cell.length_b   1.000
_cell.length_c   1.000
_cell.angle_alpha   90.00
_cell.angle_beta   90.00
_cell.angle_gamma   90.00
#
_symmetry.space_group_name_H-M   'P 1'
#
loop_
_entity.id
_entity.type
_entity.pdbx_description
1 polymer ?
#
loop_
_entity_poly.entity_id
_entity_poly.type
_entity_poly.pdbx_seq_one_letter_code
_entity_poly.pdbx_strand_id
1 'polypeptide(L)'
;MENKTVVFALTSSVELANEIVGELGIPLGQCDVKHFSDGEIMVELGESVRGKNVYIVQSTCAPVSSNIMEVLIAIDACKRASAGHISVVMPYFGYARQAVSYTHLRAH
;
A
#
# COMPACT_ATOMS: atom_id res chain seq x y z
N MET A 1 -18.46 17.38 1.82
CA MET A 1 -18.41 15.98 2.25
C MET A 1 -16.97 15.53 2.40
N GLU A 2 -16.71 14.88 3.50
CA GLU A 2 -15.36 14.45 3.81
C GLU A 2 -14.94 13.26 2.97
N ASN A 3 -13.74 13.34 2.40
CA ASN A 3 -13.19 12.22 1.66
C ASN A 3 -12.62 11.21 2.64
N LYS A 4 -13.16 10.00 2.64
CA LYS A 4 -12.72 8.95 3.54
C LYS A 4 -11.84 7.92 2.84
N THR A 5 -11.38 8.22 1.65
CA THR A 5 -10.55 7.32 0.87
C THR A 5 -9.16 7.89 0.74
N VAL A 6 -8.16 7.06 1.03
CA VAL A 6 -6.75 7.42 0.87
C VAL A 6 -6.08 6.34 0.03
N VAL A 7 -5.33 6.75 -0.99
CA VAL A 7 -4.58 5.83 -1.84
C VAL A 7 -3.10 6.11 -1.62
N PHE A 8 -2.37 5.08 -1.19
CA PHE A 8 -0.92 5.18 -1.01
C PHE A 8 -0.23 4.38 -2.10
N ALA A 9 0.81 4.97 -2.69
CA ALA A 9 1.68 4.27 -3.61
C ALA A 9 2.94 3.85 -2.87
N LEU A 10 3.33 2.60 -3.04
CA LEU A 10 4.64 2.16 -2.59
C LEU A 10 5.60 2.22 -3.77
N THR A 11 6.85 1.79 -3.57
CA THR A 11 7.92 2.17 -4.50
C THR A 11 7.77 1.66 -5.92
N SER A 12 7.11 0.53 -6.13
CA SER A 12 7.04 -0.06 -7.46
C SER A 12 5.84 0.39 -8.29
N SER A 13 4.91 1.16 -7.73
CA SER A 13 3.65 1.42 -8.42
C SER A 13 3.19 2.87 -8.30
N VAL A 14 4.12 3.80 -8.28
CA VAL A 14 3.77 5.22 -8.16
C VAL A 14 2.96 5.68 -9.37
N GLU A 15 3.36 5.27 -10.58
CA GLU A 15 2.65 5.69 -11.78
C GLU A 15 1.22 5.18 -11.80
N LEU A 16 1.03 3.90 -11.47
CA LEU A 16 -0.31 3.31 -11.45
C LEU A 16 -1.18 3.99 -10.40
N ALA A 17 -0.62 4.25 -9.21
CA ALA A 17 -1.37 4.91 -8.16
C ALA A 17 -1.78 6.32 -8.59
N ASN A 18 -0.91 7.04 -9.29
CA ASN A 18 -1.25 8.36 -9.79
C ASN A 18 -2.37 8.31 -10.81
N GLU A 19 -2.38 7.28 -11.66
CA GLU A 19 -3.49 7.11 -12.60
C GLU A 19 -4.79 6.84 -11.88
N ILE A 20 -4.73 5.99 -10.85
CA ILE A 20 -5.93 5.65 -10.08
C ILE A 20 -6.51 6.89 -9.40
N VAL A 21 -5.69 7.66 -8.71
CA VAL A 21 -6.20 8.85 -8.01
C VAL A 21 -6.64 9.91 -8.99
N GLY A 22 -6.01 9.97 -10.18
CA GLY A 22 -6.46 10.88 -11.23
C GLY A 22 -7.87 10.58 -11.68
N GLU A 23 -8.19 9.28 -11.84
CA GLU A 23 -9.52 8.86 -12.21
C GLU A 23 -10.53 9.10 -11.10
N LEU A 24 -10.10 8.97 -9.86
CA LEU A 24 -10.98 9.19 -8.70
C LEU A 24 -11.15 10.66 -8.35
N GLY A 25 -10.29 11.52 -8.89
CA GLY A 25 -10.37 12.96 -8.59
C GLY A 25 -9.91 13.31 -7.18
N ILE A 26 -9.02 12.52 -6.60
CA ILE A 26 -8.48 12.78 -5.27
C ILE A 26 -6.96 12.88 -5.34
N PRO A 27 -6.32 13.52 -4.36
CA PRO A 27 -4.86 13.56 -4.33
C PRO A 27 -4.28 12.23 -3.89
N LEU A 28 -3.05 11.96 -4.30
CA LEU A 28 -2.32 10.80 -3.83
C LEU A 28 -1.97 11.01 -2.35
N GLY A 29 -2.15 9.97 -1.55
CA GLY A 29 -1.84 10.03 -0.14
C GLY A 29 -0.34 10.19 0.10
N GLN A 30 0.01 10.80 1.21
CA GLN A 30 1.41 11.05 1.56
C GLN A 30 1.95 9.90 2.39
N CYS A 31 2.91 9.21 1.81
CA CYS A 31 3.52 8.04 2.41
C CYS A 31 4.98 8.00 1.98
N ASP A 32 5.88 7.82 2.93
CA ASP A 32 7.30 7.78 2.66
C ASP A 32 7.84 6.40 2.97
N VAL A 33 8.53 5.80 2.02
CA VAL A 33 9.12 4.48 2.17
C VAL A 33 10.63 4.64 2.19
N LYS A 34 11.26 4.13 3.25
CA LYS A 34 12.71 4.22 3.41
C LYS A 34 13.32 2.84 3.48
N HIS A 35 14.40 2.66 2.74
CA HIS A 35 15.20 1.44 2.77
C HIS A 35 16.55 1.77 3.37
N PHE A 36 16.92 1.07 4.43
CA PHE A 36 18.19 1.31 5.10
C PHE A 36 19.24 0.30 4.64
N SER A 37 20.52 0.68 4.84
CA SER A 37 21.62 -0.14 4.33
C SER A 37 21.70 -1.53 4.96
N ASP A 38 21.12 -1.70 6.15
CA ASP A 38 21.09 -3.00 6.82
C ASP A 38 19.91 -3.87 6.38
N GLY A 39 19.17 -3.41 5.38
CA GLY A 39 18.01 -4.16 4.88
C GLY A 39 16.69 -3.80 5.51
N GLU A 40 16.71 -2.94 6.50
CA GLU A 40 15.47 -2.53 7.18
C GLU A 40 14.64 -1.63 6.28
N ILE A 41 13.33 -1.79 6.36
CA ILE A 41 12.37 -1.00 5.60
C ILE A 41 11.45 -0.28 6.57
N MET A 42 11.22 1.00 6.33
CA MET A 42 10.31 1.79 7.14
C MET A 42 9.29 2.46 6.23
N VAL A 43 8.03 2.44 6.66
CA VAL A 43 6.94 3.15 5.96
C VAL A 43 6.38 4.17 6.94
N GLU A 44 6.44 5.43 6.55
CA GLU A 44 5.90 6.52 7.36
C GLU A 44 4.70 7.12 6.66
N LEU A 45 3.58 7.19 7.39
CA LEU A 45 2.39 7.82 6.84
C LEU A 45 2.48 9.31 7.08
N GLY A 46 2.29 10.10 6.03
CA GLY A 46 2.37 11.54 6.12
C GLY A 46 1.05 12.22 6.38
N GLU A 47 0.00 11.43 6.62
CA GLU A 47 -1.32 11.98 6.90
C GLU A 47 -2.12 11.00 7.74
N SER A 48 -3.19 11.49 8.33
CA SER A 48 -4.05 10.66 9.17
C SER A 48 -4.88 9.72 8.31
N VAL A 49 -4.93 8.45 8.71
CA VAL A 49 -5.79 7.44 8.06
C VAL A 49 -6.89 6.96 8.99
N ARG A 50 -7.02 7.59 10.13
CA ARG A 50 -7.95 7.14 11.17
C ARG A 50 -9.38 7.07 10.61
N GLY A 51 -9.98 5.89 10.70
CA GLY A 51 -11.34 5.67 10.24
C GLY A 51 -11.51 5.70 8.73
N LYS A 52 -10.44 5.81 7.97
CA LYS A 52 -10.53 5.95 6.52
C LYS A 52 -10.37 4.61 5.81
N ASN A 53 -10.84 4.56 4.57
CA ASN A 53 -10.63 3.44 3.69
C ASN A 53 -9.30 3.65 2.97
N VAL A 54 -8.34 2.78 3.24
CA VAL A 54 -6.99 2.91 2.71
C VAL A 54 -6.77 1.88 1.61
N TYR A 55 -6.23 2.32 0.49
CA TYR A 55 -5.84 1.46 -0.62
C TYR A 55 -4.34 1.59 -0.80
N ILE A 56 -3.63 0.47 -0.66
CA ILE A 56 -2.19 0.42 -0.85
C ILE A 56 -1.92 -0.20 -2.20
N VAL A 57 -1.26 0.54 -3.09
CA VAL A 57 -0.99 0.10 -4.45
C VAL A 57 0.46 -0.32 -4.55
N GLN A 58 0.68 -1.60 -4.86
CA GLN A 58 2.04 -2.12 -5.01
C GLN A 58 2.02 -3.38 -5.87
N SER A 59 2.76 -3.34 -6.97
CA SER A 59 3.06 -4.52 -7.74
C SER A 59 4.25 -5.22 -7.08
N THR A 60 4.22 -6.55 -7.01
CA THR A 60 5.32 -7.30 -6.41
C THR A 60 6.23 -7.90 -7.48
N CYS A 61 6.46 -7.13 -8.56
CA CYS A 61 7.49 -7.48 -9.52
C CYS A 61 8.87 -7.36 -8.85
N ALA A 62 9.94 -7.66 -9.58
CA ALA A 62 11.28 -7.65 -9.00
C ALA A 62 11.65 -6.27 -8.47
N PRO A 63 12.26 -6.17 -7.31
CA PRO A 63 12.60 -7.26 -6.36
C PRO A 63 11.39 -7.67 -5.53
N VAL A 64 10.99 -8.94 -5.70
CA VAL A 64 9.72 -9.43 -5.16
C VAL A 64 9.67 -9.37 -3.64
N SER A 65 10.70 -9.89 -2.98
CA SER A 65 10.71 -9.95 -1.52
C SER A 65 10.63 -8.57 -0.89
N SER A 66 11.37 -7.63 -1.43
CA SER A 66 11.40 -6.26 -0.92
C SER A 66 10.03 -5.59 -1.11
N ASN A 67 9.42 -5.77 -2.28
CA ASN A 67 8.13 -5.15 -2.56
C ASN A 67 7.01 -5.74 -1.71
N ILE A 68 7.05 -7.05 -1.45
CA ILE A 68 6.09 -7.67 -0.55
C ILE A 68 6.27 -7.16 0.87
N MET A 69 7.52 -7.04 1.32
CA MET A 69 7.79 -6.58 2.66
C MET A 69 7.28 -5.15 2.86
N GLU A 70 7.42 -4.29 1.84
CA GLU A 70 6.86 -2.94 1.91
C GLU A 70 5.36 -2.98 2.15
N VAL A 71 4.65 -3.88 1.46
CA VAL A 71 3.21 -4.00 1.63
C VAL A 71 2.86 -4.39 3.05
N LEU A 72 3.56 -5.40 3.60
CA LEU A 72 3.26 -5.87 4.95
C LEU A 72 3.52 -4.78 5.99
N ILE A 73 4.59 -4.04 5.84
CA ILE A 73 4.93 -2.97 6.76
C ILE A 73 3.93 -1.82 6.64
N ALA A 74 3.49 -1.51 5.41
CA ALA A 74 2.49 -0.48 5.19
C ALA A 74 1.16 -0.86 5.82
N ILE A 75 0.75 -2.13 5.70
CA ILE A 75 -0.47 -2.61 6.33
C ILE A 75 -0.38 -2.43 7.84
N ASP A 76 0.75 -2.83 8.41
CA ASP A 76 0.95 -2.70 9.85
C ASP A 76 0.88 -1.24 10.29
N ALA A 77 1.52 -0.35 9.55
CA ALA A 77 1.48 1.08 9.89
C ALA A 77 0.06 1.62 9.85
N CYS A 78 -0.71 1.24 8.85
CA CYS A 78 -2.10 1.69 8.73
C CYS A 78 -2.97 1.13 9.85
N LYS A 79 -2.74 -0.12 10.24
CA LYS A 79 -3.49 -0.71 11.35
C LYS A 79 -3.20 0.02 12.65
N ARG A 80 -1.94 0.31 12.90
CA ARG A 80 -1.56 1.02 14.12
C ARG A 80 -2.09 2.44 14.13
N ALA A 81 -2.32 3.01 12.95
CA ALA A 81 -2.88 4.35 12.82
C ALA A 81 -4.42 4.32 12.80
N SER A 82 -5.02 3.18 13.08
CA SER A 82 -6.48 3.01 13.20
C SER A 82 -7.24 3.26 11.91
N ALA A 83 -6.68 2.84 10.78
CA ALA A 83 -7.41 2.89 9.51
C ALA A 83 -8.69 2.07 9.65
N GLY A 84 -9.76 2.54 9.01
CA GLY A 84 -11.03 1.84 9.08
C GLY A 84 -11.06 0.59 8.24
N HIS A 85 -10.50 0.65 7.05
CA HIS A 85 -10.45 -0.45 6.11
C HIS A 85 -9.13 -0.38 5.35
N ILE A 86 -8.50 -1.52 5.11
CA ILE A 86 -7.25 -1.55 4.36
C ILE A 86 -7.37 -2.57 3.25
N SER A 87 -7.15 -2.13 2.02
CA SER A 87 -7.17 -3.00 0.85
C SER A 87 -5.84 -2.85 0.13
N VAL A 88 -5.35 -3.93 -0.44
CA VAL A 88 -4.13 -3.92 -1.23
C VAL A 88 -4.49 -4.11 -2.69
N VAL A 89 -4.05 -3.17 -3.52
CA VAL A 89 -4.21 -3.27 -4.97
C VAL A 89 -2.89 -3.77 -5.52
N MET A 90 -2.89 -5.00 -5.99
CA MET A 90 -1.68 -5.70 -6.37
C MET A 90 -1.83 -6.19 -7.81
N PRO A 91 -1.52 -5.33 -8.79
CA PRO A 91 -1.73 -5.68 -10.21
C PRO A 91 -0.92 -6.88 -10.65
N TYR A 92 0.25 -7.06 -10.04
CA TYR A 92 1.07 -8.23 -10.26
C TYR A 92 1.52 -8.78 -8.92
N PHE A 93 1.23 -10.06 -8.68
CA PHE A 93 1.63 -10.73 -7.43
C PHE A 93 2.65 -11.80 -7.78
N GLY A 94 3.89 -11.60 -7.34
CA GLY A 94 5.01 -12.43 -7.73
C GLY A 94 4.90 -13.90 -7.32
N TYR A 95 4.12 -14.21 -6.28
CA TYR A 95 3.95 -15.58 -5.80
C TYR A 95 2.56 -16.13 -6.09
N ALA A 96 1.87 -15.58 -7.09
CA ALA A 96 0.47 -15.91 -7.33
C ALA A 96 0.22 -17.39 -7.55
N ARG A 97 1.16 -18.08 -8.18
CA ARG A 97 0.98 -19.50 -8.49
C ARG A 97 1.01 -20.39 -7.25
N GLN A 98 1.73 -19.96 -6.24
CA GLN A 98 1.91 -20.80 -5.04
C GLN A 98 1.05 -20.33 -3.89
N ALA A 99 0.42 -19.18 -4.01
CA ALA A 99 -0.25 -18.56 -2.90
C ALA A 99 -1.61 -18.04 -3.33
N VAL A 100 -2.37 -18.90 -3.99
CA VAL A 100 -3.70 -18.51 -4.47
C VAL A 100 -4.56 -17.95 -3.35
N SER A 101 -4.44 -18.53 -2.16
CA SER A 101 -5.20 -18.04 -1.01
C SER A 101 -4.85 -16.61 -0.64
N TYR A 102 -3.68 -16.13 -1.04
CA TYR A 102 -3.26 -14.77 -0.74
C TYR A 102 -3.95 -13.74 -1.62
N THR A 103 -4.63 -14.18 -2.67
CA THR A 103 -5.41 -13.26 -3.48
C THR A 103 -6.54 -12.61 -2.69
N HIS A 104 -6.83 -13.18 -1.53
CA HIS A 104 -7.82 -12.63 -0.61
C HIS A 104 -7.18 -11.85 0.53
N LEU A 105 -5.91 -11.50 0.38
CA LEU A 105 -5.19 -10.78 1.40
C LEU A 105 -5.83 -9.42 1.63
N ARG A 106 -6.37 -9.23 2.81
CA ARG A 106 -6.96 -7.98 3.23
C ARG A 106 -6.65 -7.75 4.68
N ALA A 107 -6.48 -6.50 5.01
CA ALA A 107 -6.31 -6.11 6.40
C ALA A 107 -7.64 -5.55 6.88
N HIS A 108 -8.24 -6.23 7.77
CA HIS A 108 -9.51 -5.80 8.35
C HIS A 108 -9.27 -5.28 9.74
#